data_54fd5ad39c46b1573f63a6d6fa354529
#
_entry.id   54fd5ad39c46b1573f63a6d6fa354529
#
_cell.length_a   1.000
_cell.length_b   1.000
_cell.length_c   1.000
_cell.angle_alpha   90.00
_cell.angle_beta   90.00
_cell.angle_gamma   90.00
#
_symmetry.space_group_name_H-M   'P 1'
#
loop_
_entity.id
_entity.type
_entity.pdbx_description
1 polymer ?
#
loop_
_entity_poly.entity_id
_entity_poly.type
_entity_poly.pdbx_seq_one_letter_code
_entity_poly.pdbx_strand_id
1 'polypeptide(L)'
;MKQIATRLTALLLALVMTTTLALAANKSGYSDVPDKNWASQSIAQCKQYNLLQGIGNGKFGLGQKMTRAAYAAALCRLMGWKTVTPEKGSYTDNQDAKKWYYSAIETASAHDVFSGHSTTCRPNDPITREEMAAMTVRALGYSTLSGTVQDECPFTDVSTNPGYITLAWRMGLVVGMNLTTFAPKNDTTREQAAAVLLRAYNGLKAKVSVTSVSAAVKLPRMVILPIFLYQI
;
A
#
# COMPACT_ATOMS: atom_id res chain seq x y z
N MET A 1 43.95 -31.39 9.92
CA MET A 1 43.30 -31.50 8.58
C MET A 1 41.81 -31.82 8.65
N LYS A 2 41.33 -32.79 9.45
CA LYS A 2 39.86 -33.10 9.55
C LYS A 2 38.99 -31.93 10.02
N GLN A 3 39.44 -31.11 10.98
CA GLN A 3 38.62 -29.95 11.46
C GLN A 3 38.49 -28.81 10.47
N ILE A 4 39.46 -28.62 9.56
CA ILE A 4 39.40 -27.59 8.51
C ILE A 4 38.41 -28.01 7.41
N ALA A 5 38.42 -29.28 7.04
CA ALA A 5 37.46 -29.82 6.07
C ALA A 5 36.02 -29.73 6.56
N THR A 6 35.74 -30.01 7.84
CA THR A 6 34.39 -29.90 8.42
C THR A 6 33.90 -28.48 8.49
N ARG A 7 34.77 -27.46 8.74
CA ARG A 7 34.40 -26.06 8.75
C ARG A 7 34.14 -25.52 7.33
N LEU A 8 34.92 -25.96 6.34
CA LEU A 8 34.70 -25.61 4.94
C LEU A 8 33.39 -26.17 4.37
N THR A 9 33.03 -27.42 4.71
CA THR A 9 31.77 -28.01 4.30
C THR A 9 30.58 -27.34 4.96
N ALA A 10 30.67 -26.94 6.23
CA ALA A 10 29.60 -26.19 6.92
C ALA A 10 29.41 -24.80 6.33
N LEU A 11 30.50 -24.12 5.93
CA LEU A 11 30.41 -22.79 5.27
C LEU A 11 29.78 -22.88 3.86
N LEU A 12 30.13 -23.93 3.11
CA LEU A 12 29.54 -24.18 1.78
C LEU A 12 28.04 -24.51 1.87
N LEU A 13 27.63 -25.35 2.86
CA LEU A 13 26.22 -25.66 3.09
C LEU A 13 25.41 -24.38 3.49
N ALA A 14 25.97 -23.50 4.35
CA ALA A 14 25.33 -22.25 4.75
C ALA A 14 25.19 -21.31 3.55
N LEU A 15 26.17 -21.22 2.67
CA LEU A 15 26.13 -20.41 1.47
C LEU A 15 25.10 -20.91 0.45
N VAL A 16 24.97 -22.23 0.28
CA VAL A 16 23.97 -22.85 -0.59
C VAL A 16 22.54 -22.63 -0.02
N MET A 17 22.37 -22.71 1.29
CA MET A 17 21.07 -22.44 1.92
C MET A 17 20.64 -20.97 1.79
N THR A 18 21.58 -20.02 1.86
CA THR A 18 21.25 -18.59 1.70
C THR A 18 20.89 -18.24 0.27
N THR A 19 21.54 -18.87 -0.71
CA THR A 19 21.22 -18.62 -2.14
C THR A 19 19.89 -19.26 -2.54
N THR A 20 19.51 -20.41 -1.99
CA THR A 20 18.19 -21.02 -2.26
C THR A 20 17.05 -20.27 -1.59
N LEU A 21 17.24 -19.68 -0.41
CA LEU A 21 16.23 -18.81 0.21
C LEU A 21 16.03 -17.50 -0.59
N ALA A 22 17.09 -16.90 -1.14
CA ALA A 22 17.00 -15.70 -1.95
C ALA A 22 16.29 -15.94 -3.29
N LEU A 23 16.46 -17.11 -3.93
CA LEU A 23 15.75 -17.48 -5.16
C LEU A 23 14.27 -17.81 -4.93
N ALA A 24 13.91 -18.33 -3.75
CA ALA A 24 12.51 -18.64 -3.40
C ALA A 24 11.72 -17.38 -2.99
N ALA A 25 12.41 -16.30 -2.57
CA ALA A 25 11.77 -15.08 -2.06
C ALA A 25 11.11 -14.20 -3.15
N ASN A 26 11.40 -14.43 -4.43
CA ASN A 26 10.96 -13.55 -5.52
C ASN A 26 9.73 -14.03 -6.29
N LYS A 27 9.19 -15.22 -6.01
CA LYS A 27 7.99 -15.70 -6.70
C LYS A 27 6.73 -15.16 -6.04
N SER A 28 5.94 -14.41 -6.79
CA SER A 28 4.63 -13.90 -6.33
C SER A 28 3.64 -15.03 -5.98
N GLY A 29 3.85 -16.22 -6.53
CA GLY A 29 2.95 -17.36 -6.40
C GLY A 29 1.66 -17.21 -7.20
N TYR A 30 1.66 -16.34 -8.24
CA TYR A 30 0.58 -16.14 -9.18
C TYR A 30 1.05 -16.43 -10.61
N SER A 31 0.23 -17.16 -11.37
CA SER A 31 0.58 -17.63 -12.72
C SER A 31 0.69 -16.50 -13.77
N ASP A 32 0.01 -15.39 -13.53
CA ASP A 32 0.00 -14.21 -14.40
C ASP A 32 1.04 -13.14 -14.03
N VAL A 33 1.88 -13.40 -13.04
CA VAL A 33 2.93 -12.46 -12.60
C VAL A 33 4.32 -13.06 -12.88
N PRO A 34 5.01 -12.63 -13.94
CA PRO A 34 6.37 -13.06 -14.22
C PRO A 34 7.35 -12.69 -13.09
N ASP A 35 8.30 -13.55 -12.78
CA ASP A 35 9.30 -13.34 -11.71
C ASP A 35 10.09 -12.03 -11.90
N LYS A 36 10.35 -11.64 -13.15
CA LYS A 36 11.07 -10.40 -13.51
C LYS A 36 10.16 -9.14 -13.56
N ASN A 37 8.86 -9.28 -13.28
CA ASN A 37 7.98 -8.12 -13.24
C ASN A 37 8.37 -7.21 -12.07
N TRP A 38 8.40 -5.89 -12.32
CA TRP A 38 8.79 -4.86 -11.34
C TRP A 38 7.99 -4.95 -10.03
N ALA A 39 6.74 -5.38 -10.09
CA ALA A 39 5.85 -5.47 -8.93
C ALA A 39 5.85 -6.87 -8.28
N SER A 40 6.58 -7.86 -8.82
CA SER A 40 6.55 -9.24 -8.35
C SER A 40 6.80 -9.36 -6.85
N GLN A 41 7.81 -8.64 -6.35
CA GLN A 41 8.12 -8.61 -4.92
C GLN A 41 7.01 -7.97 -4.10
N SER A 42 6.45 -6.84 -4.55
CA SER A 42 5.37 -6.15 -3.84
C SER A 42 4.11 -7.01 -3.78
N ILE A 43 3.79 -7.71 -4.87
CA ILE A 43 2.66 -8.64 -4.95
C ILE A 43 2.85 -9.81 -3.98
N ALA A 44 4.05 -10.43 -3.97
CA ALA A 44 4.37 -11.53 -3.06
C ALA A 44 4.20 -11.13 -1.60
N GLN A 45 4.75 -9.98 -1.21
CA GLN A 45 4.67 -9.47 0.15
C GLN A 45 3.25 -9.03 0.53
N CYS A 46 2.48 -8.41 -0.38
CA CYS A 46 1.07 -8.12 -0.14
C CYS A 46 0.25 -9.38 0.12
N LYS A 47 0.53 -10.46 -0.60
CA LYS A 47 -0.08 -11.78 -0.34
C LYS A 47 0.32 -12.33 1.03
N GLN A 48 1.63 -12.32 1.34
CA GLN A 48 2.18 -12.79 2.61
C GLN A 48 1.58 -12.06 3.82
N TYR A 49 1.44 -10.74 3.73
CA TYR A 49 0.89 -9.89 4.79
C TYR A 49 -0.64 -9.76 4.75
N ASN A 50 -1.31 -10.54 3.89
CA ASN A 50 -2.76 -10.50 3.69
C ASN A 50 -3.32 -9.11 3.36
N LEU A 51 -2.54 -8.26 2.70
CA LEU A 51 -2.97 -6.91 2.32
C LEU A 51 -3.82 -6.93 1.05
N LEU A 52 -3.35 -7.65 0.01
CA LEU A 52 -4.02 -7.76 -1.27
C LEU A 52 -3.94 -9.19 -1.80
N GLN A 53 -5.09 -9.77 -2.12
CA GLN A 53 -5.22 -11.13 -2.61
C GLN A 53 -5.36 -11.15 -4.14
N GLY A 54 -5.21 -12.33 -4.76
CA GLY A 54 -5.49 -12.54 -6.16
C GLY A 54 -6.99 -12.53 -6.50
N ILE A 55 -7.29 -12.65 -7.78
CA ILE A 55 -8.65 -12.64 -8.34
C ILE A 55 -9.24 -14.06 -8.52
N GLY A 56 -8.60 -15.08 -7.99
CA GLY A 56 -8.97 -16.48 -8.17
C GLY A 56 -8.14 -17.19 -9.25
N ASN A 57 -8.31 -18.50 -9.35
CA ASN A 57 -7.65 -19.37 -10.32
C ASN A 57 -6.11 -19.22 -10.38
N GLY A 58 -5.48 -18.97 -9.23
CA GLY A 58 -4.03 -18.76 -9.15
C GLY A 58 -3.52 -17.49 -9.82
N LYS A 59 -4.39 -16.52 -10.13
CA LYS A 59 -4.06 -15.25 -10.79
C LYS A 59 -4.13 -14.07 -9.82
N PHE A 60 -3.22 -13.12 -10.00
CA PHE A 60 -3.22 -11.83 -9.32
C PHE A 60 -4.16 -10.82 -10.00
N GLY A 61 -4.28 -10.88 -11.31
CA GLY A 61 -4.93 -9.88 -12.15
C GLY A 61 -3.95 -8.78 -12.56
N LEU A 62 -2.73 -9.15 -12.98
CA LEU A 62 -1.71 -8.21 -13.46
C LEU A 62 -2.25 -7.36 -14.61
N GLY A 63 -2.04 -6.04 -14.56
CA GLY A 63 -2.54 -5.08 -15.54
C GLY A 63 -4.01 -4.71 -15.39
N GLN A 64 -4.79 -5.41 -14.56
CA GLN A 64 -6.19 -5.06 -14.32
C GLN A 64 -6.30 -3.81 -13.45
N LYS A 65 -7.32 -3.01 -13.71
CA LYS A 65 -7.64 -1.83 -12.90
C LYS A 65 -8.06 -2.24 -11.49
N MET A 66 -7.60 -1.49 -10.50
CA MET A 66 -8.00 -1.65 -9.10
C MET A 66 -9.33 -0.94 -8.88
N THR A 67 -10.33 -1.60 -8.30
CA THR A 67 -11.58 -0.93 -7.95
C THR A 67 -11.47 -0.19 -6.62
N ARG A 68 -12.29 0.83 -6.43
CA ARG A 68 -12.35 1.62 -5.19
C ARG A 68 -12.69 0.73 -3.99
N ALA A 69 -13.63 -0.19 -4.12
CA ALA A 69 -13.98 -1.14 -3.07
C ALA A 69 -12.84 -2.11 -2.73
N ALA A 70 -12.14 -2.63 -3.74
CA ALA A 70 -11.01 -3.54 -3.51
C ALA A 70 -9.85 -2.82 -2.80
N TYR A 71 -9.63 -1.55 -3.12
CA TYR A 71 -8.61 -0.74 -2.44
C TYR A 71 -9.02 -0.41 -0.99
N ALA A 72 -10.27 -0.04 -0.74
CA ALA A 72 -10.80 0.17 0.61
C ALA A 72 -10.65 -1.09 1.48
N ALA A 73 -10.99 -2.26 0.94
CA ALA A 73 -10.80 -3.54 1.63
C ALA A 73 -9.33 -3.81 1.97
N ALA A 74 -8.40 -3.46 1.06
CA ALA A 74 -6.97 -3.60 1.30
C ALA A 74 -6.48 -2.64 2.40
N LEU A 75 -6.98 -1.41 2.44
CA LEU A 75 -6.68 -0.45 3.51
C LEU A 75 -7.23 -0.90 4.87
N CYS A 76 -8.44 -1.46 4.93
CA CYS A 76 -8.98 -2.04 6.17
C CYS A 76 -8.07 -3.14 6.72
N ARG A 77 -7.55 -4.01 5.84
CA ARG A 77 -6.59 -5.07 6.25
C ARG A 77 -5.24 -4.47 6.68
N LEU A 78 -4.74 -3.49 5.95
CA LEU A 78 -3.50 -2.79 6.28
C LEU A 78 -3.53 -2.20 7.68
N MET A 79 -4.65 -1.57 8.03
CA MET A 79 -4.83 -0.88 9.30
C MET A 79 -5.31 -1.80 10.44
N GLY A 80 -5.74 -3.03 10.11
CA GLY A 80 -6.25 -3.98 11.09
C GLY A 80 -7.56 -3.53 11.76
N TRP A 81 -8.38 -2.75 11.06
CA TRP A 81 -9.63 -2.23 11.63
C TRP A 81 -10.66 -3.33 11.88
N LYS A 82 -11.40 -3.15 12.97
CA LYS A 82 -12.55 -4.00 13.27
C LYS A 82 -13.64 -3.77 12.22
N THR A 83 -14.15 -4.85 11.64
CA THR A 83 -15.20 -4.79 10.62
C THR A 83 -16.48 -4.14 11.15
N VAL A 84 -17.01 -3.21 10.38
CA VAL A 84 -18.29 -2.53 10.62
C VAL A 84 -19.29 -3.02 9.57
N THR A 85 -20.47 -3.45 10.00
CA THR A 85 -21.55 -3.94 9.12
C THR A 85 -22.89 -3.42 9.65
N PRO A 86 -23.28 -2.17 9.33
CA PRO A 86 -24.54 -1.59 9.74
C PRO A 86 -25.70 -2.22 8.96
N GLU A 87 -26.93 -2.10 9.49
CA GLU A 87 -28.15 -2.57 8.80
C GLU A 87 -28.42 -1.76 7.52
N LYS A 88 -28.09 -0.47 7.53
CA LYS A 88 -28.20 0.44 6.38
C LYS A 88 -26.86 1.01 6.02
N GLY A 89 -26.49 0.87 4.74
CA GLY A 89 -25.24 1.40 4.22
C GLY A 89 -25.18 2.94 4.23
N SER A 90 -23.98 3.47 4.39
CA SER A 90 -23.71 4.91 4.42
C SER A 90 -23.88 5.57 3.04
N TYR A 91 -23.83 4.80 1.97
CA TYR A 91 -23.89 5.30 0.59
C TYR A 91 -25.07 4.69 -0.16
N THR A 92 -25.69 5.47 -1.06
CA THR A 92 -26.86 5.02 -1.85
C THR A 92 -26.54 3.84 -2.78
N ASP A 93 -25.29 3.69 -3.19
CA ASP A 93 -24.78 2.62 -4.03
C ASP A 93 -24.10 1.47 -3.23
N ASN A 94 -24.20 1.50 -1.89
CA ASN A 94 -23.72 0.45 -0.99
C ASN A 94 -24.80 0.03 0.00
N GLN A 95 -25.97 -0.44 -0.48
CA GLN A 95 -27.11 -0.82 0.39
C GLN A 95 -27.30 -2.34 0.50
N ASP A 96 -26.64 -3.14 -0.35
CA ASP A 96 -26.77 -4.60 -0.34
C ASP A 96 -25.67 -5.23 0.53
N ALA A 97 -26.05 -5.63 1.76
CA ALA A 97 -25.14 -6.28 2.71
C ALA A 97 -24.60 -7.64 2.23
N LYS A 98 -25.16 -8.23 1.16
CA LYS A 98 -24.64 -9.47 0.54
C LYS A 98 -23.46 -9.23 -0.39
N LYS A 99 -23.19 -7.98 -0.77
CA LYS A 99 -22.02 -7.64 -1.59
C LYS A 99 -20.74 -7.85 -0.79
N TRP A 100 -19.75 -8.49 -1.40
CA TRP A 100 -18.48 -8.81 -0.75
C TRP A 100 -17.75 -7.59 -0.20
N TYR A 101 -17.99 -6.43 -0.76
CA TYR A 101 -17.36 -5.16 -0.38
C TYR A 101 -18.16 -4.34 0.63
N TYR A 102 -19.40 -4.73 0.96
CA TYR A 102 -20.28 -3.92 1.80
C TYR A 102 -19.61 -3.50 3.10
N SER A 103 -19.20 -4.46 3.91
CA SER A 103 -18.56 -4.18 5.20
C SER A 103 -17.20 -3.51 5.06
N ALA A 104 -16.46 -3.76 3.98
CA ALA A 104 -15.19 -3.09 3.74
C ALA A 104 -15.37 -1.58 3.48
N ILE A 105 -16.39 -1.20 2.71
CA ILE A 105 -16.74 0.20 2.48
C ILE A 105 -17.23 0.86 3.75
N GLU A 106 -18.12 0.22 4.50
CA GLU A 106 -18.64 0.77 5.76
C GLU A 106 -17.53 0.92 6.81
N THR A 107 -16.63 -0.05 6.89
CA THR A 107 -15.46 0.05 7.77
C THR A 107 -14.55 1.21 7.37
N ALA A 108 -14.22 1.32 6.08
CA ALA A 108 -13.38 2.41 5.58
C ALA A 108 -14.06 3.78 5.75
N SER A 109 -15.39 3.85 5.60
CA SER A 109 -16.18 5.05 5.85
C SER A 109 -16.15 5.48 7.32
N ALA A 110 -16.29 4.53 8.25
CA ALA A 110 -16.20 4.80 9.68
C ALA A 110 -14.81 5.34 10.14
N HIS A 111 -13.80 5.21 9.27
CA HIS A 111 -12.45 5.74 9.47
C HIS A 111 -12.10 6.88 8.50
N ASP A 112 -13.10 7.58 7.95
CA ASP A 112 -12.97 8.76 7.09
C ASP A 112 -12.11 8.55 5.83
N VAL A 113 -11.96 7.31 5.36
CA VAL A 113 -11.19 7.00 4.14
C VAL A 113 -11.88 7.55 2.90
N PHE A 114 -13.21 7.42 2.84
CA PHE A 114 -14.04 8.10 1.86
C PHE A 114 -14.34 9.50 2.38
N SER A 115 -13.97 10.52 1.64
CA SER A 115 -14.23 11.91 2.02
C SER A 115 -15.25 12.54 1.11
N GLY A 116 -15.80 13.63 1.62
CA GLY A 116 -16.70 14.50 0.91
C GLY A 116 -18.15 14.20 1.23
N HIS A 117 -18.99 15.11 0.79
CA HIS A 117 -20.44 15.01 0.96
C HIS A 117 -21.10 14.17 -0.15
N SER A 118 -20.34 13.26 -0.79
CA SER A 118 -20.88 12.40 -1.82
C SER A 118 -21.83 11.38 -1.21
N THR A 119 -23.00 11.23 -1.80
CA THR A 119 -23.97 10.20 -1.45
C THR A 119 -23.61 8.83 -2.02
N THR A 120 -22.56 8.74 -2.86
CA THR A 120 -22.09 7.52 -3.52
C THR A 120 -20.62 7.26 -3.23
N CYS A 121 -20.24 5.98 -3.05
CA CYS A 121 -18.85 5.54 -2.88
C CYS A 121 -18.24 4.98 -4.17
N ARG A 122 -19.03 4.69 -5.20
CA ARG A 122 -18.63 4.13 -6.51
C ARG A 122 -17.78 2.87 -6.35
N PRO A 123 -18.33 1.79 -5.76
CA PRO A 123 -17.53 0.64 -5.32
C PRO A 123 -16.81 -0.09 -6.45
N ASN A 124 -17.44 -0.17 -7.61
CA ASN A 124 -16.95 -0.93 -8.76
C ASN A 124 -16.15 -0.09 -9.78
N ASP A 125 -16.11 1.23 -9.59
CA ASP A 125 -15.32 2.10 -10.46
C ASP A 125 -13.82 1.86 -10.25
N PRO A 126 -13.01 1.96 -11.30
CA PRO A 126 -11.57 2.05 -11.15
C PRO A 126 -11.17 3.19 -10.22
N ILE A 127 -10.21 2.93 -9.34
CA ILE A 127 -9.65 3.99 -8.49
C ILE A 127 -8.62 4.79 -9.28
N THR A 128 -8.74 6.12 -9.25
CA THR A 128 -7.74 6.99 -9.87
C THR A 128 -6.49 7.12 -8.98
N ARG A 129 -5.39 7.60 -9.54
CA ARG A 129 -4.14 7.82 -8.81
C ARG A 129 -4.29 8.83 -7.67
N GLU A 130 -5.05 9.93 -7.89
CA GLU A 130 -5.34 10.91 -6.81
C GLU A 130 -6.23 10.32 -5.72
N GLU A 131 -7.25 9.54 -6.09
CA GLU A 131 -8.14 8.91 -5.11
C GLU A 131 -7.36 7.89 -4.27
N MET A 132 -6.49 7.09 -4.88
CA MET A 132 -5.64 6.14 -4.18
C MET A 132 -4.71 6.85 -3.19
N ALA A 133 -4.05 7.93 -3.60
CA ALA A 133 -3.19 8.73 -2.73
C ALA A 133 -3.98 9.30 -1.54
N ALA A 134 -5.14 9.92 -1.80
CA ALA A 134 -5.98 10.53 -0.78
C ALA A 134 -6.52 9.49 0.21
N MET A 135 -7.06 8.37 -0.27
CA MET A 135 -7.55 7.28 0.58
C MET A 135 -6.44 6.70 1.47
N THR A 136 -5.22 6.55 0.93
CA THR A 136 -4.08 6.05 1.71
C THR A 136 -3.67 7.03 2.82
N VAL A 137 -3.55 8.31 2.50
CA VAL A 137 -3.16 9.35 3.47
C VAL A 137 -4.21 9.49 4.58
N ARG A 138 -5.51 9.41 4.23
CA ARG A 138 -6.60 9.40 5.21
C ARG A 138 -6.54 8.17 6.11
N ALA A 139 -6.39 6.99 5.53
CA ALA A 139 -6.25 5.75 6.31
C ALA A 139 -5.09 5.81 7.30
N LEU A 140 -3.98 6.45 6.94
CA LEU A 140 -2.83 6.65 7.82
C LEU A 140 -3.02 7.75 8.87
N GLY A 141 -4.16 8.46 8.88
CA GLY A 141 -4.50 9.48 9.87
C GLY A 141 -3.87 10.85 9.63
N TYR A 142 -3.45 11.17 8.39
CA TYR A 142 -2.78 12.42 8.06
C TYR A 142 -3.68 13.45 7.35
N SER A 143 -5.00 13.32 7.44
CA SER A 143 -5.95 14.21 6.76
C SER A 143 -5.75 15.68 7.13
N THR A 144 -5.55 15.98 8.42
CA THR A 144 -5.37 17.36 8.92
C THR A 144 -4.13 18.05 8.31
N LEU A 145 -3.08 17.28 8.03
CA LEU A 145 -1.85 17.82 7.45
C LEU A 145 -1.98 18.14 5.95
N SER A 146 -2.99 17.59 5.27
CA SER A 146 -3.13 17.80 3.82
C SER A 146 -3.38 19.28 3.49
N GLY A 147 -4.14 19.99 4.32
CA GLY A 147 -4.39 21.42 4.15
C GLY A 147 -3.16 22.30 4.30
N THR A 148 -2.18 21.88 5.11
CA THR A 148 -0.98 22.69 5.41
C THR A 148 0.09 22.61 4.31
N VAL A 149 0.00 21.65 3.39
CA VAL A 149 1.01 21.40 2.34
C VAL A 149 0.45 21.45 0.92
N GLN A 150 -0.80 21.92 0.77
CA GLN A 150 -1.46 21.93 -0.54
C GLN A 150 -0.74 22.79 -1.58
N ASP A 151 -0.18 23.92 -1.14
CA ASP A 151 0.53 24.88 -2.01
C ASP A 151 1.96 24.42 -2.35
N GLU A 152 2.40 23.29 -1.78
CA GLU A 152 3.74 22.73 -1.96
C GLU A 152 3.73 21.53 -2.92
N CYS A 153 2.63 21.33 -3.68
CA CYS A 153 2.52 20.24 -4.63
C CYS A 153 3.52 20.43 -5.80
N PRO A 154 4.43 19.47 -6.04
CA PRO A 154 5.43 19.62 -7.10
C PRO A 154 4.88 19.38 -8.51
N PHE A 155 3.63 18.91 -8.61
CA PHE A 155 3.02 18.49 -9.87
C PHE A 155 2.08 19.56 -10.40
N THR A 156 2.29 19.98 -11.65
CA THR A 156 1.54 21.08 -12.30
C THR A 156 0.18 20.66 -12.83
N ASP A 157 -0.05 19.35 -12.98
CA ASP A 157 -1.31 18.77 -13.49
C ASP A 157 -2.31 18.39 -12.37
N VAL A 158 -2.00 18.77 -11.12
CA VAL A 158 -2.84 18.46 -9.96
C VAL A 158 -3.68 19.68 -9.59
N SER A 159 -5.00 19.62 -9.84
CA SER A 159 -5.97 20.64 -9.48
C SER A 159 -6.85 20.26 -8.29
N THR A 160 -6.97 18.95 -8.00
CA THR A 160 -7.78 18.42 -6.90
C THR A 160 -6.90 17.62 -5.95
N ASN A 161 -7.19 17.68 -4.65
CA ASN A 161 -6.47 16.98 -3.61
C ASN A 161 -4.92 17.22 -3.57
N PRO A 162 -4.40 18.44 -3.86
CA PRO A 162 -2.96 18.67 -3.96
C PRO A 162 -2.23 18.33 -2.66
N GLY A 163 -2.79 18.65 -1.51
CA GLY A 163 -2.18 18.33 -0.21
C GLY A 163 -2.08 16.84 0.08
N TYR A 164 -3.08 16.04 -0.31
CA TYR A 164 -3.01 14.59 -0.17
C TYR A 164 -1.95 13.98 -1.08
N ILE A 165 -1.84 14.46 -2.32
CA ILE A 165 -0.82 14.00 -3.26
C ILE A 165 0.57 14.40 -2.78
N THR A 166 0.74 15.63 -2.28
CA THR A 166 1.99 16.11 -1.68
C THR A 166 2.43 15.26 -0.51
N LEU A 167 1.52 14.96 0.42
CA LEU A 167 1.82 14.07 1.55
C LEU A 167 2.19 12.67 1.09
N ALA A 168 1.39 12.06 0.21
CA ALA A 168 1.66 10.73 -0.30
C ALA A 168 3.02 10.65 -1.01
N TRP A 169 3.39 11.69 -1.77
CA TRP A 169 4.69 11.81 -2.43
C TRP A 169 5.83 11.98 -1.41
N ARG A 170 5.71 12.89 -0.44
CA ARG A 170 6.72 13.10 0.62
C ARG A 170 6.93 11.88 1.50
N MET A 171 5.89 11.11 1.73
CA MET A 171 5.96 9.84 2.47
C MET A 171 6.52 8.69 1.62
N GLY A 172 6.88 8.93 0.36
CA GLY A 172 7.37 7.90 -0.54
C GLY A 172 6.33 6.85 -0.93
N LEU A 173 5.03 7.10 -0.72
CA LEU A 173 3.94 6.18 -1.05
C LEU A 173 3.71 6.14 -2.56
N VAL A 174 3.73 7.31 -3.19
CA VAL A 174 3.52 7.50 -4.63
C VAL A 174 4.68 8.25 -5.26
N VAL A 175 4.82 8.12 -6.59
CA VAL A 175 5.77 8.87 -7.40
C VAL A 175 5.03 9.55 -8.55
N GLY A 176 5.60 10.63 -9.10
CA GLY A 176 5.12 11.24 -10.34
C GLY A 176 5.37 10.32 -11.54
N MET A 177 4.72 10.64 -12.66
CA MET A 177 5.07 10.06 -13.96
C MET A 177 6.41 10.63 -14.46
N ASN A 178 6.70 11.86 -14.05
CA ASN A 178 7.97 12.57 -14.21
C ASN A 178 8.09 13.63 -13.10
N LEU A 179 9.02 14.57 -13.21
CA LEU A 179 9.29 15.58 -12.18
C LEU A 179 8.12 16.55 -11.94
N THR A 180 7.26 16.79 -12.93
CA THR A 180 6.19 17.80 -12.87
C THR A 180 4.78 17.25 -13.12
N THR A 181 4.65 15.97 -13.50
CA THR A 181 3.38 15.35 -13.87
C THR A 181 3.07 14.19 -12.94
N PHE A 182 1.89 14.18 -12.35
CA PHE A 182 1.36 13.10 -11.50
C PHE A 182 0.39 12.19 -12.24
N ALA A 183 -0.34 12.72 -13.20
CA ALA A 183 -1.48 12.08 -13.89
C ALA A 183 -2.62 11.68 -12.93
N PRO A 184 -3.21 12.64 -12.18
CA PRO A 184 -4.13 12.37 -11.06
C PRO A 184 -5.37 11.58 -11.46
N LYS A 185 -5.88 11.79 -12.68
CA LYS A 185 -7.11 11.17 -13.19
C LYS A 185 -6.91 9.79 -13.82
N ASN A 186 -5.66 9.35 -14.01
CA ASN A 186 -5.41 8.03 -14.57
C ASN A 186 -5.83 6.93 -13.58
N ASP A 187 -6.41 5.86 -14.11
CA ASP A 187 -6.76 4.67 -13.35
C ASP A 187 -5.50 3.98 -12.83
N THR A 188 -5.60 3.40 -11.64
CA THR A 188 -4.52 2.64 -11.01
C THR A 188 -4.70 1.15 -11.28
N THR A 189 -3.62 0.47 -11.65
CA THR A 189 -3.62 -0.99 -11.77
C THR A 189 -3.42 -1.68 -10.41
N ARG A 190 -3.75 -2.98 -10.36
CA ARG A 190 -3.64 -3.76 -9.13
C ARG A 190 -2.21 -3.87 -8.61
N GLU A 191 -1.23 -4.00 -9.51
CA GLU A 191 0.19 -4.03 -9.13
C GLU A 191 0.71 -2.67 -8.63
N GLN A 192 0.21 -1.56 -9.16
CA GLN A 192 0.51 -0.22 -8.63
C GLN A 192 -0.06 -0.06 -7.23
N ALA A 193 -1.30 -0.50 -7.00
CA ALA A 193 -1.91 -0.51 -5.68
C ALA A 193 -1.14 -1.40 -4.68
N ALA A 194 -0.67 -2.58 -5.10
CA ALA A 194 0.17 -3.44 -4.27
C ALA A 194 1.47 -2.74 -3.83
N ALA A 195 2.12 -2.01 -4.74
CA ALA A 195 3.32 -1.26 -4.40
C ALA A 195 3.06 -0.15 -3.36
N VAL A 196 1.97 0.59 -3.49
CA VAL A 196 1.58 1.63 -2.51
C VAL A 196 1.24 1.02 -1.16
N LEU A 197 0.45 -0.05 -1.13
CA LEU A 197 0.08 -0.76 0.10
C LEU A 197 1.31 -1.29 0.85
N LEU A 198 2.28 -1.86 0.12
CA LEU A 198 3.50 -2.36 0.73
C LEU A 198 4.36 -1.23 1.32
N ARG A 199 4.49 -0.10 0.60
CA ARG A 199 5.21 1.08 1.11
C ARG A 199 4.56 1.61 2.39
N ALA A 200 3.22 1.70 2.41
CA ALA A 200 2.47 2.11 3.60
C ALA A 200 2.67 1.13 4.76
N TYR A 201 2.61 -0.18 4.51
CA TYR A 201 2.87 -1.22 5.51
C TYR A 201 4.28 -1.11 6.10
N ASN A 202 5.30 -0.93 5.26
CA ASN A 202 6.69 -0.79 5.71
C ASN A 202 6.88 0.48 6.53
N GLY A 203 6.25 1.59 6.15
CA GLY A 203 6.25 2.85 6.91
C GLY A 203 5.63 2.70 8.31
N LEU A 204 4.51 1.99 8.41
CA LEU A 204 3.88 1.69 9.70
C LEU A 204 4.77 0.81 10.59
N LYS A 205 5.43 -0.20 10.02
CA LYS A 205 6.36 -1.08 10.75
C LYS A 205 7.60 -0.33 11.23
N ALA A 206 8.19 0.53 10.41
CA ALA A 206 9.32 1.36 10.80
C ALA A 206 8.95 2.31 11.95
N LYS A 207 7.77 2.92 11.93
CA LYS A 207 7.27 3.78 13.01
C LYS A 207 7.15 3.03 14.33
N VAL A 208 6.65 1.79 14.32
CA VAL A 208 6.55 0.94 15.52
C VAL A 208 7.93 0.61 16.07
N SER A 209 8.90 0.28 15.21
CA SER A 209 10.27 -0.01 15.64
C SER A 209 10.95 1.20 16.29
N VAL A 210 10.75 2.40 15.74
CA VAL A 210 11.30 3.65 16.29
C VAL A 210 10.65 3.99 17.64
N THR A 211 9.36 3.79 17.81
CA THR A 211 8.68 4.02 19.10
C THR A 211 9.11 3.04 20.18
N SER A 212 9.39 1.80 19.84
CA SER A 212 9.90 0.81 20.78
C SER A 212 11.34 1.10 21.24
N VAL A 213 12.18 1.63 20.36
CA VAL A 213 13.55 2.08 20.67
C VAL A 213 13.53 3.41 21.45
N SER A 214 12.64 4.33 21.11
CA SER A 214 12.48 5.63 21.78
C SER A 214 11.92 5.51 23.20
N ALA A 215 11.17 4.45 23.51
CA ALA A 215 10.75 4.16 24.89
C ALA A 215 11.93 3.74 25.79
N ALA A 216 13.00 3.20 25.19
CA ALA A 216 14.23 2.84 25.88
C ALA A 216 15.27 3.98 25.95
N VAL A 217 15.14 4.99 25.08
CA VAL A 217 16.05 6.15 25.02
C VAL A 217 15.22 7.42 24.89
N LYS A 218 15.23 8.27 25.92
CA LYS A 218 14.62 9.62 25.87
C LYS A 218 15.39 10.50 24.88
N LEU A 219 15.00 10.47 23.60
CA LEU A 219 15.50 11.38 22.57
C LEU A 219 14.42 12.39 22.14
N PRO A 220 14.80 13.66 21.86
CA PRO A 220 13.85 14.68 21.46
C PRO A 220 13.28 14.43 20.08
N ARG A 221 12.01 14.82 19.90
CA ARG A 221 11.22 14.69 18.67
C ARG A 221 11.87 15.45 17.52
N MET A 222 12.47 14.74 16.60
CA MET A 222 12.59 15.10 15.17
C MET A 222 13.09 13.86 14.41
N VAL A 223 12.19 13.12 13.80
CA VAL A 223 12.58 12.06 12.87
C VAL A 223 12.10 12.46 11.48
N ILE A 224 13.04 13.02 10.73
CA ILE A 224 12.97 13.13 9.29
C ILE A 224 13.13 11.70 8.75
N LEU A 225 12.11 11.18 8.08
CA LEU A 225 12.20 9.88 7.40
C LEU A 225 13.29 9.95 6.30
N PRO A 226 14.20 8.98 6.22
CA PRO A 226 15.17 8.95 5.14
C PRO A 226 14.46 8.75 3.80
N ILE A 227 14.74 9.66 2.88
CA ILE A 227 14.34 9.60 1.47
C ILE A 227 15.10 8.44 0.85
N PHE A 228 14.43 7.31 0.63
CA PHE A 228 14.97 6.28 -0.25
C PHE A 228 14.72 6.70 -1.71
N LEU A 229 15.74 7.32 -2.29
CA LEU A 229 15.91 7.41 -3.75
C LEU A 229 16.10 5.98 -4.28
N TYR A 230 15.08 5.41 -4.88
CA TYR A 230 15.23 4.36 -5.85
C TYR A 230 14.94 4.95 -7.23
N GLN A 231 16.01 5.12 -7.99
CA GLN A 231 15.97 5.28 -9.45
C GLN A 231 15.34 4.02 -10.06
N ILE A 232 14.37 4.27 -10.95
CA ILE A 232 13.78 3.49 -12.07
C ILE A 232 13.34 2.09 -11.76
#